data_eb1260c7d6d500b9bc34f03b1efe0a3a
#
_entry.id   eb1260c7d6d500b9bc34f03b1efe0a3a
#
_cell.length_a   1.000
_cell.length_b   1.000
_cell.length_c   1.000
_cell.angle_alpha   90.00
_cell.angle_beta   90.00
_cell.angle_gamma   90.00
#
_symmetry.space_group_name_H-M   'P 1'
#
loop_
_entity.id
_entity.type
_entity.pdbx_description
1 polymer ?
#
loop_
_entity_poly.entity_id
_entity_poly.type
_entity_poly.pdbx_seq_one_letter_code
_entity_poly.pdbx_strand_id
1 'polypeptide(L)'
;MGIRPLLSGLMVCGLSISAVDLVGCARHADFIQARNQLSAVARTQEQDRQRMDAVMRRLEAIEKIKDPEANKPRFDELSARFQKMEHRLAKLEETASRSAVKVDPPTESRPVKPVKSTPPAESIAIVTGITPTSAFNLAYNDYLNGNYELSVAGFQRFVKDFPGTSLTPNAQYWMGESYYNLKDYGRAIQIFDSLVAEYPGNEKVPAALYKLGLATAETGDLAKSRKNLKRVLEEFPSSEESKLAKNKLAEIR
;
A
#
# COMPACT_ATOMS: atom_id res chain seq x y z
N MET A 1 29.64 -96.18 10.31
CA MET A 1 29.88 -95.61 11.67
C MET A 1 30.17 -94.15 11.52
N GLY A 2 29.43 -93.29 12.03
CA GLY A 2 29.80 -91.92 12.04
C GLY A 2 28.67 -90.93 12.14
N ILE A 3 28.55 -90.41 13.15
CA ILE A 3 27.61 -89.48 13.78
C ILE A 3 27.70 -88.09 13.15
N ARG A 4 26.61 -87.58 12.71
CA ARG A 4 26.41 -86.10 12.55
C ARG A 4 25.27 -85.70 13.47
N PRO A 5 25.44 -84.66 14.19
CA PRO A 5 24.29 -83.90 14.60
C PRO A 5 24.44 -82.38 14.52
N LEU A 6 23.29 -81.77 14.25
CA LEU A 6 22.79 -80.55 14.90
C LEU A 6 23.66 -79.29 14.95
N LEU A 7 23.44 -78.45 13.92
CA LEU A 7 23.67 -76.97 14.05
C LEU A 7 22.84 -76.27 12.97
N SER A 8 21.52 -76.27 13.05
CA SER A 8 20.68 -75.48 12.17
C SER A 8 19.41 -74.91 12.83
N GLY A 9 19.50 -74.70 14.14
CA GLY A 9 18.34 -74.22 14.89
C GLY A 9 18.39 -72.78 15.46
N LEU A 10 19.53 -72.08 15.32
CA LEU A 10 19.73 -70.79 16.01
C LEU A 10 19.76 -69.55 15.13
N MET A 11 19.63 -69.69 13.81
CA MET A 11 19.75 -68.51 12.92
C MET A 11 18.41 -67.93 12.43
N VAL A 12 17.28 -68.52 12.73
CA VAL A 12 15.96 -68.07 12.29
C VAL A 12 15.26 -67.21 13.31
N CYS A 13 15.66 -67.27 14.58
CA CYS A 13 15.04 -66.41 15.61
C CYS A 13 15.57 -64.96 15.66
N GLY A 14 16.79 -64.69 15.16
CA GLY A 14 17.38 -63.35 15.19
C GLY A 14 16.84 -62.36 14.12
N LEU A 15 16.37 -62.91 12.99
CA LEU A 15 15.84 -62.08 11.89
C LEU A 15 14.37 -61.67 12.07
N SER A 16 13.62 -62.39 12.87
CA SER A 16 12.21 -62.08 13.13
C SER A 16 12.03 -60.97 14.16
N ILE A 17 12.96 -60.79 15.11
CA ILE A 17 12.90 -59.75 16.11
C ILE A 17 13.20 -58.37 15.51
N SER A 18 14.18 -58.28 14.60
CA SER A 18 14.52 -57.02 13.91
C SER A 18 13.45 -56.51 12.94
N ALA A 19 12.65 -57.40 12.36
CA ALA A 19 11.58 -57.01 11.45
C ALA A 19 10.35 -56.45 12.18
N VAL A 20 10.07 -56.96 13.39
CA VAL A 20 8.95 -56.49 14.22
C VAL A 20 9.29 -55.14 14.84
N ASP A 21 10.53 -54.92 15.23
CA ASP A 21 10.98 -53.59 15.80
C ASP A 21 11.01 -52.51 14.71
N LEU A 22 11.41 -52.83 13.48
CA LEU A 22 11.39 -51.87 12.35
C LEU A 22 9.96 -51.45 11.95
N VAL A 23 9.02 -52.37 11.97
CA VAL A 23 7.60 -52.09 11.69
C VAL A 23 6.97 -51.27 12.83
N GLY A 24 7.38 -51.52 14.07
CA GLY A 24 6.94 -50.75 15.22
C GLY A 24 7.43 -49.29 15.19
N CYS A 25 8.70 -49.07 14.85
CA CYS A 25 9.28 -47.74 14.71
C CYS A 25 8.67 -46.92 13.55
N ALA A 26 8.41 -47.55 12.40
CA ALA A 26 7.76 -46.93 11.27
C ALA A 26 6.33 -46.45 11.65
N ARG A 27 5.53 -47.33 12.27
CA ARG A 27 4.19 -46.93 12.74
C ARG A 27 4.20 -45.83 13.80
N HIS A 28 5.22 -45.81 14.65
CA HIS A 28 5.36 -44.74 15.68
C HIS A 28 5.73 -43.43 15.03
N ALA A 29 6.61 -43.42 14.03
CA ALA A 29 6.97 -42.21 13.27
C ALA A 29 5.76 -41.64 12.52
N ASP A 30 4.97 -42.48 11.86
CA ASP A 30 3.74 -42.10 11.17
C ASP A 30 2.71 -41.49 12.14
N PHE A 31 2.58 -42.08 13.34
CA PHE A 31 1.70 -41.55 14.38
C PHE A 31 2.13 -40.16 14.88
N ILE A 32 3.43 -39.95 15.10
CA ILE A 32 3.97 -38.65 15.50
C ILE A 32 3.76 -37.61 14.39
N GLN A 33 3.99 -38.00 13.14
CA GLN A 33 3.77 -37.15 11.98
C GLN A 33 2.29 -36.73 11.88
N ALA A 34 1.37 -37.66 11.98
CA ALA A 34 -0.07 -37.38 11.96
C ALA A 34 -0.50 -36.46 13.12
N ARG A 35 0.04 -36.71 14.33
CA ARG A 35 -0.19 -35.83 15.50
C ARG A 35 0.32 -34.41 15.27
N ASN A 36 1.51 -34.27 14.67
CA ASN A 36 2.08 -32.95 14.34
C ASN A 36 1.25 -32.22 13.28
N GLN A 37 0.77 -32.92 12.25
CA GLN A 37 -0.14 -32.37 11.26
C GLN A 37 -1.46 -31.92 11.87
N LEU A 38 -2.08 -32.74 12.74
CA LEU A 38 -3.29 -32.37 13.46
C LEU A 38 -3.08 -31.12 14.35
N SER A 39 -1.94 -31.02 15.02
CA SER A 39 -1.62 -29.85 15.84
C SER A 39 -1.38 -28.59 14.99
N ALA A 40 -0.82 -28.74 13.80
CA ALA A 40 -0.64 -27.63 12.86
C ALA A 40 -2.00 -27.15 12.32
N VAL A 41 -2.88 -28.07 11.91
CA VAL A 41 -4.25 -27.74 11.47
C VAL A 41 -5.04 -27.05 12.58
N ALA A 42 -4.96 -27.55 13.82
CA ALA A 42 -5.64 -26.92 14.96
C ALA A 42 -5.15 -25.47 15.21
N ARG A 43 -3.84 -25.22 15.08
CA ARG A 43 -3.30 -23.85 15.18
C ARG A 43 -3.77 -22.94 14.07
N THR A 44 -3.81 -23.45 12.84
CA THR A 44 -4.32 -22.67 11.69
C THR A 44 -5.79 -22.35 11.87
N GLN A 45 -6.59 -23.30 12.32
CA GLN A 45 -8.01 -23.11 12.60
C GLN A 45 -8.26 -22.05 13.68
N GLU A 46 -7.45 -22.06 14.74
CA GLU A 46 -7.53 -21.03 15.79
C GLU A 46 -7.13 -19.63 15.27
N GLN A 47 -6.10 -19.55 14.43
CA GLN A 47 -5.72 -18.29 13.78
C GLN A 47 -6.82 -17.75 12.84
N ASP A 48 -7.44 -18.62 12.07
CA ASP A 48 -8.52 -18.24 11.16
C ASP A 48 -9.77 -17.79 11.94
N ARG A 49 -10.06 -18.44 13.08
CA ARG A 49 -11.11 -18.01 13.98
C ARG A 49 -10.83 -16.60 14.56
N GLN A 50 -9.61 -16.34 15.02
CA GLN A 50 -9.22 -15.01 15.51
C GLN A 50 -9.31 -13.94 14.42
N ARG A 51 -8.93 -14.27 13.18
CA ARG A 51 -9.11 -13.38 12.02
C ARG A 51 -10.58 -13.09 11.74
N MET A 52 -11.42 -14.12 11.78
CA MET A 52 -12.86 -13.99 11.58
C MET A 52 -13.48 -13.09 12.67
N ASP A 53 -13.13 -13.28 13.93
CA ASP A 53 -13.58 -12.46 15.06
C ASP A 53 -13.12 -10.98 14.89
N ALA A 54 -11.91 -10.76 14.37
CA ALA A 54 -11.43 -9.42 14.08
C ALA A 54 -12.20 -8.74 12.93
N VAL A 55 -12.55 -9.50 11.88
CA VAL A 55 -13.38 -9.03 10.77
C VAL A 55 -14.79 -8.71 11.25
N MET A 56 -15.39 -9.58 12.06
CA MET A 56 -16.72 -9.34 12.63
C MET A 56 -16.78 -8.08 13.48
N ARG A 57 -15.79 -7.83 14.34
CA ARG A 57 -15.69 -6.57 15.11
C ARG A 57 -15.55 -5.34 14.22
N ARG A 58 -14.83 -5.44 13.11
CA ARG A 58 -14.71 -4.36 12.12
C ARG A 58 -16.02 -4.10 11.40
N LEU A 59 -16.75 -5.14 11.03
CA LEU A 59 -18.08 -5.02 10.41
C LEU A 59 -19.07 -4.36 11.39
N GLU A 60 -19.09 -4.80 12.63
CA GLU A 60 -19.93 -4.19 13.67
C GLU A 60 -19.61 -2.71 13.92
N ALA A 61 -18.30 -2.35 13.89
CA ALA A 61 -17.88 -0.96 13.98
C ALA A 61 -18.33 -0.13 12.76
N ILE A 62 -18.28 -0.70 11.55
CA ILE A 62 -18.76 -0.04 10.32
C ILE A 62 -20.28 0.10 10.36
N GLU A 63 -21.00 -0.90 10.84
CA GLU A 63 -22.45 -0.87 10.96
C GLU A 63 -22.91 0.20 11.96
N LYS A 64 -22.21 0.38 13.08
CA LYS A 64 -22.40 1.50 14.01
C LYS A 64 -22.14 2.88 13.39
N ILE A 65 -21.17 2.97 12.44
CA ILE A 65 -20.91 4.21 11.70
C ILE A 65 -22.01 4.48 10.67
N LYS A 66 -22.66 3.44 10.17
CA LYS A 66 -23.73 3.53 9.16
C LYS A 66 -25.10 3.83 9.79
N ASP A 67 -25.22 3.71 11.11
CA ASP A 67 -26.47 4.04 11.81
C ASP A 67 -26.68 5.56 11.84
N PRO A 68 -27.68 6.11 11.12
CA PRO A 68 -27.94 7.54 11.03
C PRO A 68 -28.31 8.15 12.38
N GLU A 69 -28.97 7.39 13.25
CA GLU A 69 -29.37 7.89 14.58
C GLU A 69 -28.17 8.00 15.54
N ALA A 70 -27.23 7.05 15.49
CA ALA A 70 -26.01 7.09 16.33
C ALA A 70 -25.05 8.22 15.92
N ASN A 71 -25.09 8.65 14.65
CA ASN A 71 -24.23 9.72 14.12
C ASN A 71 -24.89 11.11 14.15
N LYS A 72 -26.20 11.19 14.40
CA LYS A 72 -26.95 12.45 14.44
C LYS A 72 -26.31 13.50 15.36
N PRO A 73 -25.95 13.21 16.63
CA PRO A 73 -25.33 14.21 17.51
C PRO A 73 -23.99 14.71 17.01
N ARG A 74 -23.20 13.86 16.30
CA ARG A 74 -21.93 14.27 15.67
C ARG A 74 -22.16 15.16 14.46
N PHE A 75 -23.21 14.88 13.70
CA PHE A 75 -23.59 15.67 12.54
C PHE A 75 -24.12 17.05 12.96
N ASP A 76 -24.91 17.08 14.03
CA ASP A 76 -25.43 18.32 14.62
C ASP A 76 -24.30 19.19 15.20
N GLU A 77 -23.33 18.59 15.91
CA GLU A 77 -22.14 19.28 16.40
C GLU A 77 -21.29 19.85 15.25
N LEU A 78 -21.08 19.06 14.18
CA LEU A 78 -20.31 19.48 13.01
C LEU A 78 -21.02 20.64 12.29
N SER A 79 -22.33 20.55 12.14
CA SER A 79 -23.19 21.60 11.54
C SER A 79 -23.13 22.90 12.34
N ALA A 80 -23.21 22.82 13.68
CA ALA A 80 -23.08 23.97 14.55
C ALA A 80 -21.69 24.62 14.47
N ARG A 81 -20.61 23.80 14.36
CA ARG A 81 -19.25 24.32 14.15
C ARG A 81 -19.10 24.99 12.78
N PHE A 82 -19.74 24.47 11.75
CA PHE A 82 -19.74 25.04 10.40
C PHE A 82 -20.43 26.41 10.40
N GLN A 83 -21.64 26.52 10.97
CA GLN A 83 -22.34 27.80 11.12
C GLN A 83 -21.53 28.83 11.91
N LYS A 84 -20.84 28.40 12.96
CA LYS A 84 -19.97 29.29 13.75
C LYS A 84 -18.77 29.79 12.93
N MET A 85 -18.20 28.97 12.06
CA MET A 85 -17.12 29.40 11.15
C MET A 85 -17.63 30.36 10.08
N GLU A 86 -18.81 30.12 9.48
CA GLU A 86 -19.43 31.05 8.53
C GLU A 86 -19.69 32.42 9.16
N HIS A 87 -20.20 32.42 10.38
CA HIS A 87 -20.43 33.68 11.09
C HIS A 87 -19.10 34.44 11.38
N ARG A 88 -18.02 33.71 11.71
CA ARG A 88 -16.70 34.33 11.90
C ARG A 88 -16.12 34.86 10.59
N LEU A 89 -16.32 34.16 9.46
CA LEU A 89 -15.91 34.65 8.15
C LEU A 89 -16.66 35.91 7.76
N ALA A 90 -17.97 35.92 7.88
CA ALA A 90 -18.79 37.13 7.60
C ALA A 90 -18.33 38.32 8.44
N LYS A 91 -18.02 38.11 9.73
CA LYS A 91 -17.51 39.17 10.62
C LYS A 91 -16.12 39.67 10.21
N LEU A 92 -15.25 38.79 9.73
CA LEU A 92 -13.92 39.16 9.22
C LEU A 92 -14.02 39.92 7.90
N GLU A 93 -14.94 39.55 7.01
CA GLU A 93 -15.20 40.29 5.76
C GLU A 93 -15.76 41.68 6.04
N GLU A 94 -16.68 41.81 7.01
CA GLU A 94 -17.19 43.11 7.44
C GLU A 94 -16.10 44.01 8.04
N THR A 95 -15.21 43.44 8.86
CA THR A 95 -14.08 44.22 9.42
C THR A 95 -13.04 44.60 8.37
N ALA A 96 -12.76 43.69 7.41
CA ALA A 96 -11.87 43.97 6.28
C ALA A 96 -12.42 45.09 5.37
N SER A 97 -13.72 45.05 5.09
CA SER A 97 -14.41 46.08 4.30
C SER A 97 -14.40 47.47 5.01
N ARG A 98 -14.53 47.51 6.34
CA ARG A 98 -14.42 48.72 7.13
C ARG A 98 -13.00 49.28 7.19
N SER A 99 -11.98 48.41 7.11
CA SER A 99 -10.57 48.83 7.11
C SER A 99 -10.09 49.36 5.75
N ALA A 100 -10.76 48.96 4.66
CA ALA A 100 -10.40 49.33 3.28
C ALA A 100 -10.77 50.79 2.91
N VAL A 101 -11.47 51.54 3.79
CA VAL A 101 -11.96 52.90 3.50
C VAL A 101 -10.96 54.02 3.90
N LYS A 102 -9.76 53.69 4.42
CA LYS A 102 -8.71 54.70 4.73
C LYS A 102 -7.36 54.27 4.20
N VAL A 103 -7.12 54.47 2.91
CA VAL A 103 -5.76 54.56 2.37
C VAL A 103 -5.70 55.77 1.46
N ASP A 104 -5.00 56.80 1.91
CA ASP A 104 -4.59 57.95 1.10
C ASP A 104 -3.62 57.50 0.00
N PRO A 105 -3.57 58.18 -1.18
CA PRO A 105 -2.81 57.74 -2.33
C PRO A 105 -1.30 57.80 -2.11
N PRO A 106 -0.51 56.89 -2.71
CA PRO A 106 0.92 56.76 -2.44
C PRO A 106 1.75 57.84 -3.15
N THR A 107 2.69 58.37 -2.40
CA THR A 107 3.79 59.20 -2.90
C THR A 107 4.86 58.32 -3.55
N GLU A 108 5.38 58.87 -4.64
CA GLU A 108 6.30 58.34 -5.64
C GLU A 108 7.60 57.69 -5.12
N SER A 109 7.87 56.55 -5.73
CA SER A 109 9.14 56.01 -6.27
C SER A 109 10.48 56.12 -5.56
N ARG A 110 11.04 54.95 -5.32
CA ARG A 110 12.49 54.69 -5.44
C ARG A 110 12.75 53.29 -6.02
N PRO A 111 13.63 53.11 -7.05
CA PRO A 111 13.87 51.82 -7.69
C PRO A 111 14.79 50.96 -6.83
N VAL A 112 14.33 49.75 -6.49
CA VAL A 112 15.13 48.71 -5.84
C VAL A 112 15.45 47.61 -6.87
N LYS A 113 16.74 47.30 -6.98
CA LYS A 113 17.31 46.26 -7.87
C LYS A 113 16.68 44.89 -7.62
N PRO A 114 16.58 44.01 -8.65
CA PRO A 114 15.97 42.71 -8.51
C PRO A 114 16.86 41.77 -7.71
N VAL A 115 16.36 41.36 -6.55
CA VAL A 115 16.88 40.20 -5.82
C VAL A 115 16.12 38.98 -6.29
N LYS A 116 16.87 38.06 -6.87
CA LYS A 116 16.42 36.76 -7.31
C LYS A 116 16.16 35.89 -6.08
N SER A 117 14.94 35.88 -5.61
CA SER A 117 14.48 34.92 -4.57
C SER A 117 13.31 34.15 -5.13
N THR A 118 13.57 32.88 -5.42
CA THR A 118 12.57 31.86 -5.62
C THR A 118 11.69 31.75 -4.37
N PRO A 119 10.36 31.98 -4.46
CA PRO A 119 9.49 31.76 -3.30
C PRO A 119 9.44 30.25 -2.97
N PRO A 120 9.51 29.87 -1.70
CA PRO A 120 9.25 28.49 -1.32
C PRO A 120 7.80 28.13 -1.68
N ALA A 121 7.60 26.91 -2.19
CA ALA A 121 6.32 26.38 -2.65
C ALA A 121 5.19 26.34 -1.58
N GLU A 122 5.52 26.64 -0.33
CA GLU A 122 4.56 26.70 0.78
C GLU A 122 3.61 27.91 0.73
N SER A 123 3.92 28.97 -0.03
CA SER A 123 3.18 30.24 0.03
C SER A 123 1.83 30.21 -0.72
N ILE A 124 1.61 29.28 -1.64
CA ILE A 124 0.39 29.24 -2.49
C ILE A 124 -0.73 28.44 -1.82
N ALA A 125 -0.40 27.50 -0.95
CA ALA A 125 -1.36 26.63 -0.27
C ALA A 125 -2.22 27.34 0.80
N ILE A 126 -1.74 28.48 1.31
CA ILE A 126 -2.39 29.21 2.42
C ILE A 126 -3.65 29.97 1.97
N VAL A 127 -3.76 30.30 0.67
CA VAL A 127 -4.88 31.11 0.15
C VAL A 127 -6.18 30.31 0.01
N THR A 128 -6.09 28.96 -0.11
CA THR A 128 -7.29 28.10 -0.32
C THR A 128 -7.68 27.25 0.89
N GLY A 129 -6.93 27.31 2.00
CA GLY A 129 -7.19 26.52 3.21
C GLY A 129 -6.99 25.00 3.04
N ILE A 130 -6.52 24.55 1.86
CA ILE A 130 -6.28 23.14 1.56
C ILE A 130 -4.82 22.82 1.85
N THR A 131 -4.58 21.90 2.79
CA THR A 131 -3.23 21.42 3.09
C THR A 131 -2.82 20.29 2.13
N PRO A 132 -1.49 20.09 1.90
CA PRO A 132 -1.02 18.95 1.10
C PRO A 132 -1.60 17.61 1.57
N THR A 133 -1.64 17.39 2.88
CA THR A 133 -2.20 16.15 3.45
C THR A 133 -3.68 15.98 3.15
N SER A 134 -4.49 17.05 3.24
CA SER A 134 -5.92 16.98 2.95
C SER A 134 -6.19 16.73 1.47
N ALA A 135 -5.45 17.38 0.58
CA ALA A 135 -5.56 17.20 -0.87
C ALA A 135 -5.16 15.77 -1.28
N PHE A 136 -4.06 15.25 -0.71
CA PHE A 136 -3.63 13.88 -0.93
C PHE A 136 -4.69 12.87 -0.46
N ASN A 137 -5.20 13.03 0.76
CA ASN A 137 -6.18 12.12 1.34
C ASN A 137 -7.49 12.09 0.54
N LEU A 138 -7.92 13.22 -0.02
CA LEU A 138 -9.11 13.28 -0.87
C LEU A 138 -8.91 12.40 -2.12
N ALA A 139 -7.82 12.59 -2.86
CA ALA A 139 -7.52 11.80 -4.05
C ALA A 139 -7.30 10.30 -3.73
N TYR A 140 -6.71 10.01 -2.57
CA TYR A 140 -6.51 8.65 -2.10
C TYR A 140 -7.82 7.95 -1.72
N ASN A 141 -8.76 8.66 -1.11
CA ASN A 141 -10.11 8.16 -0.84
C ASN A 141 -10.86 7.81 -2.15
N ASP A 142 -10.71 8.63 -3.19
CA ASP A 142 -11.27 8.30 -4.51
C ASP A 142 -10.68 7.00 -5.05
N TYR A 143 -9.36 6.79 -4.91
CA TYR A 143 -8.72 5.52 -5.27
C TYR A 143 -9.29 4.33 -4.49
N LEU A 144 -9.43 4.44 -3.17
CA LEU A 144 -9.96 3.37 -2.32
C LEU A 144 -11.42 3.03 -2.63
N ASN A 145 -12.18 4.00 -3.10
CA ASN A 145 -13.58 3.82 -3.52
C ASN A 145 -13.72 3.30 -4.96
N GLY A 146 -12.60 3.08 -5.67
CA GLY A 146 -12.62 2.64 -7.07
C GLY A 146 -12.93 3.74 -8.08
N ASN A 147 -13.00 5.00 -7.65
CA ASN A 147 -13.22 6.17 -8.51
C ASN A 147 -11.88 6.60 -9.15
N TYR A 148 -11.30 5.74 -9.97
CA TYR A 148 -9.94 5.92 -10.46
C TYR A 148 -9.75 7.18 -11.31
N GLU A 149 -10.74 7.59 -12.10
CA GLU A 149 -10.70 8.84 -12.88
C GLU A 149 -10.61 10.07 -11.97
N LEU A 150 -11.41 10.11 -10.88
CA LEU A 150 -11.37 11.19 -9.90
C LEU A 150 -10.05 11.18 -9.13
N SER A 151 -9.55 10.01 -8.78
CA SER A 151 -8.24 9.84 -8.14
C SER A 151 -7.11 10.38 -9.03
N VAL A 152 -7.09 10.06 -10.32
CA VAL A 152 -6.13 10.62 -11.27
C VAL A 152 -6.20 12.14 -11.28
N ALA A 153 -7.40 12.71 -11.44
CA ALA A 153 -7.57 14.17 -11.47
C ALA A 153 -7.11 14.84 -10.16
N GLY A 154 -7.42 14.21 -9.02
CA GLY A 154 -7.01 14.65 -7.69
C GLY A 154 -5.49 14.64 -7.52
N PHE A 155 -4.82 13.56 -7.90
CA PHE A 155 -3.35 13.45 -7.79
C PHE A 155 -2.63 14.32 -8.82
N GLN A 156 -3.16 14.50 -10.03
CA GLN A 156 -2.61 15.45 -11.00
C GLN A 156 -2.62 16.88 -10.44
N ARG A 157 -3.76 17.27 -9.86
CA ARG A 157 -3.87 18.56 -9.19
C ARG A 157 -2.91 18.66 -8.02
N PHE A 158 -2.81 17.60 -7.20
CA PHE A 158 -1.88 17.55 -6.07
C PHE A 158 -0.43 17.81 -6.50
N VAL A 159 0.07 17.10 -7.51
CA VAL A 159 1.45 17.24 -8.01
C VAL A 159 1.70 18.67 -8.55
N LYS A 160 0.68 19.26 -9.17
CA LYS A 160 0.75 20.64 -9.68
C LYS A 160 0.76 21.70 -8.57
N ASP A 161 -0.11 21.54 -7.57
CA ASP A 161 -0.33 22.53 -6.53
C ASP A 161 0.72 22.42 -5.39
N PHE A 162 1.28 21.22 -5.19
CA PHE A 162 2.24 20.91 -4.13
C PHE A 162 3.51 20.21 -4.66
N PRO A 163 4.24 20.86 -5.59
CA PRO A 163 5.46 20.26 -6.15
C PRO A 163 6.55 20.14 -5.07
N GLY A 164 7.28 19.01 -5.06
CA GLY A 164 8.45 18.81 -4.20
C GLY A 164 8.14 18.56 -2.72
N THR A 165 6.90 18.28 -2.36
CA THR A 165 6.57 17.82 -1.01
C THR A 165 6.97 16.35 -0.82
N SER A 166 7.12 15.89 0.43
CA SER A 166 7.38 14.46 0.73
C SER A 166 6.27 13.52 0.23
N LEU A 167 5.06 14.05 -0.01
CA LEU A 167 3.93 13.29 -0.54
C LEU A 167 3.91 13.23 -2.07
N THR A 168 4.71 14.05 -2.77
CA THR A 168 4.68 14.10 -4.25
C THR A 168 5.01 12.76 -4.89
N PRO A 169 6.05 12.00 -4.47
CA PRO A 169 6.31 10.67 -5.00
C PRO A 169 5.18 9.67 -4.71
N ASN A 170 4.56 9.78 -3.53
CA ASN A 170 3.42 8.94 -3.16
C ASN A 170 2.20 9.26 -4.04
N ALA A 171 1.96 10.53 -4.35
CA ALA A 171 0.90 10.96 -5.25
C ALA A 171 1.12 10.45 -6.68
N GLN A 172 2.36 10.51 -7.19
CA GLN A 172 2.70 9.92 -8.48
C GLN A 172 2.47 8.40 -8.49
N TYR A 173 2.87 7.70 -7.43
CA TYR A 173 2.62 6.27 -7.32
C TYR A 173 1.13 5.93 -7.41
N TRP A 174 0.28 6.58 -6.62
CA TRP A 174 -1.16 6.32 -6.63
C TRP A 174 -1.85 6.77 -7.91
N MET A 175 -1.34 7.80 -8.56
CA MET A 175 -1.78 8.19 -9.90
C MET A 175 -1.47 7.09 -10.93
N GLY A 176 -0.27 6.51 -10.89
CA GLY A 176 0.12 5.37 -11.71
C GLY A 176 -0.75 4.14 -11.46
N GLU A 177 -1.04 3.82 -10.19
CA GLU A 177 -1.96 2.76 -9.79
C GLU A 177 -3.38 3.00 -10.32
N SER A 178 -3.87 4.24 -10.27
CA SER A 178 -5.19 4.60 -10.80
C SER A 178 -5.25 4.37 -12.31
N TYR A 179 -4.25 4.79 -13.08
CA TYR A 179 -4.17 4.49 -14.50
C TYR A 179 -4.07 3.00 -14.81
N TYR A 180 -3.32 2.25 -13.99
CA TYR A 180 -3.22 0.80 -14.13
C TYR A 180 -4.58 0.11 -13.95
N ASN A 181 -5.35 0.51 -12.94
CA ASN A 181 -6.70 -0.01 -12.69
C ASN A 181 -7.70 0.38 -13.77
N LEU A 182 -7.53 1.56 -14.41
CA LEU A 182 -8.27 1.98 -15.60
C LEU A 182 -7.85 1.22 -16.87
N LYS A 183 -6.86 0.32 -16.77
CA LYS A 183 -6.23 -0.38 -17.88
C LYS A 183 -5.55 0.56 -18.91
N ASP A 184 -5.30 1.80 -18.51
CA ASP A 184 -4.50 2.75 -19.27
C ASP A 184 -3.02 2.53 -18.93
N TYR A 185 -2.53 1.39 -19.39
CA TYR A 185 -1.16 0.95 -19.12
C TYR A 185 -0.12 1.89 -19.70
N GLY A 186 -0.44 2.56 -20.81
CA GLY A 186 0.47 3.54 -21.43
C GLY A 186 0.78 4.70 -20.50
N ARG A 187 -0.25 5.33 -19.93
CA ARG A 187 -0.07 6.42 -18.94
C ARG A 187 0.49 5.91 -17.62
N ALA A 188 0.07 4.74 -17.15
CA ALA A 188 0.64 4.14 -15.95
C ALA A 188 2.17 3.95 -16.07
N ILE A 189 2.66 3.44 -17.21
CA ILE A 189 4.08 3.29 -17.52
C ILE A 189 4.80 4.64 -17.44
N GLN A 190 4.26 5.69 -18.05
CA GLN A 190 4.88 7.02 -18.04
C GLN A 190 5.02 7.56 -16.61
N ILE A 191 3.98 7.43 -15.79
CA ILE A 191 3.99 7.93 -14.41
C ILE A 191 4.97 7.14 -13.54
N PHE A 192 5.01 5.81 -13.64
CA PHE A 192 5.95 5.00 -12.87
C PHE A 192 7.40 5.22 -13.33
N ASP A 193 7.66 5.37 -14.64
CA ASP A 193 8.98 5.71 -15.16
C ASP A 193 9.46 7.07 -14.62
N SER A 194 8.58 8.11 -14.62
CA SER A 194 8.90 9.44 -14.05
C SER A 194 9.22 9.34 -12.55
N LEU A 195 8.41 8.62 -11.78
CA LEU A 195 8.65 8.44 -10.34
C LEU A 195 10.03 7.84 -10.07
N VAL A 196 10.38 6.77 -10.77
CA VAL A 196 11.67 6.08 -10.60
C VAL A 196 12.85 6.98 -11.00
N ALA A 197 12.67 7.80 -12.04
CA ALA A 197 13.72 8.70 -12.52
C ALA A 197 13.90 9.94 -11.64
N GLU A 198 12.80 10.53 -11.17
CA GLU A 198 12.83 11.78 -10.40
C GLU A 198 13.12 11.55 -8.91
N TYR A 199 12.74 10.40 -8.37
CA TYR A 199 12.84 10.08 -6.94
C TYR A 199 13.51 8.73 -6.65
N PRO A 200 14.76 8.49 -7.13
CA PRO A 200 15.38 7.16 -7.08
C PRO A 200 15.58 6.61 -5.66
N GLY A 201 15.64 7.48 -4.64
CA GLY A 201 15.78 7.09 -3.24
C GLY A 201 14.47 6.97 -2.47
N ASN A 202 13.31 7.14 -3.13
CA ASN A 202 12.03 7.09 -2.44
C ASN A 202 11.59 5.65 -2.12
N GLU A 203 10.91 5.47 -1.01
CA GLU A 203 10.37 4.18 -0.56
C GLU A 203 9.38 3.52 -1.55
N LYS A 204 8.76 4.30 -2.45
CA LYS A 204 7.83 3.80 -3.48
C LYS A 204 8.52 3.28 -4.73
N VAL A 205 9.84 3.46 -4.88
CA VAL A 205 10.57 3.03 -6.08
C VAL A 205 10.49 1.52 -6.32
N PRO A 206 10.69 0.64 -5.32
CA PRO A 206 10.53 -0.81 -5.55
C PRO A 206 9.14 -1.17 -6.06
N ALA A 207 8.09 -0.60 -5.45
CA ALA A 207 6.71 -0.82 -5.85
C ALA A 207 6.42 -0.26 -7.26
N ALA A 208 6.92 0.93 -7.58
CA ALA A 208 6.78 1.54 -8.90
C ALA A 208 7.48 0.71 -9.99
N LEU A 209 8.71 0.22 -9.75
CA LEU A 209 9.41 -0.68 -10.68
C LEU A 209 8.65 -1.98 -10.91
N TYR A 210 8.11 -2.57 -9.86
CA TYR A 210 7.30 -3.77 -9.97
C TYR A 210 6.04 -3.52 -10.82
N LYS A 211 5.30 -2.44 -10.53
CA LYS A 211 4.11 -2.04 -11.29
C LYS A 211 4.42 -1.68 -12.74
N LEU A 212 5.56 -1.02 -12.96
CA LEU A 212 6.08 -0.77 -14.31
C LEU A 212 6.33 -2.07 -15.08
N GLY A 213 6.89 -3.08 -14.40
CA GLY A 213 7.04 -4.42 -14.95
C GLY A 213 5.71 -5.07 -15.32
N LEU A 214 4.70 -4.94 -14.46
CA LEU A 214 3.36 -5.46 -14.74
C LEU A 214 2.70 -4.71 -15.89
N ALA A 215 2.70 -3.37 -15.87
CA ALA A 215 2.07 -2.55 -16.91
C ALA A 215 2.69 -2.79 -18.29
N THR A 216 4.03 -2.95 -18.35
CA THR A 216 4.70 -3.29 -19.62
C THR A 216 4.40 -4.71 -20.11
N ALA A 217 4.14 -5.66 -19.20
CA ALA A 217 3.65 -7.00 -19.58
C ALA A 217 2.25 -6.92 -20.20
N GLU A 218 1.35 -6.13 -19.61
CA GLU A 218 -0.02 -5.93 -20.14
C GLU A 218 -0.04 -5.27 -21.54
N THR A 219 0.95 -4.45 -21.86
CA THR A 219 1.12 -3.88 -23.21
C THR A 219 1.81 -4.82 -24.19
N GLY A 220 2.24 -6.01 -23.76
CA GLY A 220 2.93 -7.00 -24.59
C GLY A 220 4.45 -6.78 -24.68
N ASP A 221 5.02 -5.73 -24.10
CA ASP A 221 6.47 -5.51 -24.07
C ASP A 221 7.12 -6.36 -22.95
N LEU A 222 7.21 -7.66 -23.21
CA LEU A 222 7.79 -8.62 -22.27
C LEU A 222 9.29 -8.38 -22.03
N ALA A 223 9.99 -7.76 -22.97
CA ALA A 223 11.41 -7.45 -22.84
C ALA A 223 11.59 -6.35 -21.78
N LYS A 224 10.84 -5.25 -21.89
CA LYS A 224 10.85 -4.16 -20.92
C LYS A 224 10.31 -4.62 -19.55
N SER A 225 9.28 -5.45 -19.53
CA SER A 225 8.75 -6.06 -18.32
C SER A 225 9.83 -6.83 -17.54
N ARG A 226 10.50 -7.78 -18.22
CA ARG A 226 11.61 -8.55 -17.62
C ARG A 226 12.74 -7.66 -17.10
N LYS A 227 13.09 -6.61 -17.85
CA LYS A 227 14.11 -5.65 -17.43
C LYS A 227 13.73 -4.97 -16.10
N ASN A 228 12.51 -4.44 -16.02
CA ASN A 228 12.05 -3.73 -14.82
C ASN A 228 11.93 -4.66 -13.61
N LEU A 229 11.38 -5.86 -13.80
CA LEU A 229 11.27 -6.85 -12.73
C LEU A 229 12.63 -7.34 -12.22
N LYS A 230 13.65 -7.49 -13.11
CA LYS A 230 15.02 -7.80 -12.69
C LYS A 230 15.64 -6.66 -11.89
N ARG A 231 15.41 -5.41 -12.26
CA ARG A 231 15.86 -4.26 -11.48
C ARG A 231 15.35 -4.29 -10.05
N VAL A 232 14.10 -4.70 -9.82
CA VAL A 232 13.58 -4.87 -8.44
C VAL A 232 14.40 -5.88 -7.66
N LEU A 233 14.77 -7.02 -8.26
CA LEU A 233 15.59 -8.05 -7.61
C LEU A 233 17.01 -7.57 -7.31
N GLU A 234 17.61 -6.81 -8.21
CA GLU A 234 19.00 -6.38 -8.16
C GLU A 234 19.18 -5.15 -7.24
N GLU A 235 18.29 -4.16 -7.37
CA GLU A 235 18.38 -2.89 -6.65
C GLU A 235 17.72 -2.95 -5.26
N PHE A 236 16.68 -3.81 -5.09
CA PHE A 236 15.88 -3.89 -3.85
C PHE A 236 15.65 -5.33 -3.37
N PRO A 237 16.69 -6.14 -3.16
CA PRO A 237 16.56 -7.59 -2.90
C PRO A 237 15.79 -7.93 -1.63
N SER A 238 15.76 -7.02 -0.64
CA SER A 238 15.06 -7.22 0.64
C SER A 238 13.60 -6.75 0.64
N SER A 239 13.12 -6.13 -0.44
CA SER A 239 11.74 -5.63 -0.52
C SER A 239 10.73 -6.76 -0.73
N GLU A 240 9.47 -6.52 -0.37
CA GLU A 240 8.37 -7.45 -0.67
C GLU A 240 8.17 -7.59 -2.19
N GLU A 241 8.36 -6.50 -2.94
CA GLU A 241 8.23 -6.47 -4.39
C GLU A 241 9.27 -7.36 -5.07
N SER A 242 10.42 -7.58 -4.44
CA SER A 242 11.43 -8.53 -4.95
C SER A 242 10.89 -9.95 -5.01
N LYS A 243 10.16 -10.40 -3.99
CA LYS A 243 9.51 -11.72 -3.99
C LYS A 243 8.45 -11.81 -5.08
N LEU A 244 7.63 -10.77 -5.22
CA LEU A 244 6.59 -10.69 -6.25
C LEU A 244 7.18 -10.66 -7.66
N ALA A 245 8.26 -9.88 -7.88
CA ALA A 245 8.96 -9.78 -9.15
C ALA A 245 9.58 -11.12 -9.58
N LYS A 246 10.16 -11.87 -8.63
CA LYS A 246 10.69 -13.22 -8.89
C LYS A 246 9.61 -14.17 -9.39
N ASN A 247 8.44 -14.16 -8.76
CA ASN A 247 7.31 -14.99 -9.18
C ASN A 247 6.82 -14.58 -10.57
N LYS A 248 6.66 -13.27 -10.81
CA LYS A 248 6.21 -12.77 -12.11
C LYS A 248 7.20 -13.06 -13.23
N LEU A 249 8.50 -13.00 -12.99
CA LEU A 249 9.54 -13.39 -13.96
C LEU A 249 9.45 -14.86 -14.36
N ALA A 250 9.02 -15.74 -13.45
CA ALA A 250 8.82 -17.16 -13.76
C ALA A 250 7.60 -17.41 -14.67
N GLU A 251 6.58 -16.53 -14.58
CA GLU A 251 5.37 -16.61 -15.42
C GLU A 251 5.61 -16.10 -16.85
N ILE A 252 6.41 -15.03 -17.02
CA ILE A 252 6.69 -14.39 -18.31
C ILE A 252 7.94 -15.02 -18.98
N ARG A 253 7.87 -16.28 -19.27
CA ARG A 253 8.94 -17.00 -20.02
C ARG A 253 8.87 -16.73 -21.50
#